data_9dddb61b6ddfe2215f4da8dce37d38f8
#
_entry.id   9dddb61b6ddfe2215f4da8dce37d38f8
#
_cell.length_a   1.000
_cell.length_b   1.000
_cell.length_c   1.000
_cell.angle_alpha   90.00
_cell.angle_beta   90.00
_cell.angle_gamma   90.00
#
_symmetry.space_group_name_H-M   'P 1'
#
loop_
_entity.id
_entity.type
_entity.pdbx_description
1 polymer ?
#
loop_
_entity_poly.entity_id
_entity_poly.type
_entity_poly.pdbx_seq_one_letter_code
_entity_poly.pdbx_strand_id
1 'polypeptide(L)'
;MTPFSACIVAAGSGTRAGSALPKQFTPVAGKPLLRWSVEAFAAHPLCREIVVAIPDGDTDRAAASLSGLEITLVEGGETRTHSVRACVNNACQPLVFIHDAARPGVNRALMDRLLRALEKASGAAPALPVADALARQARDGVEAVSRDGLMRIQTPQAFHRAGLLSAFEARTGEDYPDEVSLARAMGMDVALVEGDERVFKVTYPGDFTRAEAMLSPSSGLPVMGTGFDVHRLTVGSGVHLCGVLVACDLALVGHSDADVGLHALTDAVLGAAGAGDIGQHFPPSDERWRGADSAQFLAHAMQLAREAGIRPVHADITLICERPKIGPVREAMRQRVAELTGLSLARVNIKATTTEKLGFAGRGEGIAAQAAFTGVLS
;
A
#
# COMPACT_ATOMS: atom_id res chain seq x y z
N MET A 1 13.65 7.82 24.23
CA MET A 1 14.25 8.06 22.90
C MET A 1 14.08 9.52 22.52
N THR A 2 15.10 10.13 21.96
CA THR A 2 15.17 11.56 21.64
C THR A 2 14.41 11.87 20.35
N PRO A 3 13.60 12.93 20.28
CA PRO A 3 12.92 13.34 19.06
C PRO A 3 13.91 13.85 18.00
N PHE A 4 13.48 13.80 16.73
CA PHE A 4 14.30 14.25 15.62
C PHE A 4 13.50 15.07 14.58
N SER A 5 14.23 15.88 13.82
CA SER A 5 13.77 16.53 12.60
C SER A 5 14.22 15.71 11.39
N ALA A 6 13.33 15.49 10.41
CA ALA A 6 13.69 14.95 9.11
C ALA A 6 14.07 16.09 8.14
N CYS A 7 15.27 16.04 7.60
CA CYS A 7 15.79 16.96 6.59
C CYS A 7 15.80 16.26 5.23
N ILE A 8 14.81 16.53 4.38
CA ILE A 8 14.62 15.83 3.11
C ILE A 8 15.15 16.69 1.96
N VAL A 9 16.15 16.19 1.23
CA VAL A 9 16.79 16.94 0.15
C VAL A 9 16.14 16.58 -1.18
N ALA A 10 15.42 17.56 -1.74
CA ALA A 10 14.68 17.45 -2.99
C ALA A 10 15.08 18.52 -4.04
N ALA A 11 16.14 19.30 -3.81
CA ALA A 11 16.54 20.42 -4.66
C ALA A 11 17.32 20.04 -5.93
N GLY A 12 17.61 18.74 -6.16
CA GLY A 12 18.39 18.30 -7.32
C GLY A 12 17.60 18.38 -8.63
N SER A 13 18.25 18.77 -9.72
CA SER A 13 17.66 18.88 -11.07
C SER A 13 17.20 17.55 -11.69
N GLY A 14 17.72 16.43 -11.22
CA GLY A 14 17.30 15.08 -11.66
C GLY A 14 17.59 14.73 -13.11
N THR A 15 18.49 15.41 -13.80
CA THR A 15 18.78 15.32 -15.25
C THR A 15 19.04 13.91 -15.77
N ARG A 16 19.61 13.02 -14.96
CA ARG A 16 19.91 11.61 -15.31
C ARG A 16 18.67 10.71 -15.39
N ALA A 17 17.54 11.15 -14.88
CA ALA A 17 16.31 10.36 -14.84
C ALA A 17 15.52 10.37 -16.17
N GLY A 18 15.87 11.27 -17.10
CA GLY A 18 15.25 11.33 -18.44
C GLY A 18 13.76 11.73 -18.46
N SER A 19 13.23 12.26 -17.36
CA SER A 19 11.82 12.65 -17.24
C SER A 19 11.62 14.13 -17.57
N ALA A 20 10.43 14.48 -18.09
CA ALA A 20 10.05 15.89 -18.36
C ALA A 20 9.83 16.70 -17.07
N LEU A 21 9.60 16.04 -15.94
CA LEU A 21 9.49 16.64 -14.62
C LEU A 21 10.74 16.32 -13.80
N PRO A 22 11.15 17.21 -12.86
CA PRO A 22 12.16 16.84 -11.88
C PRO A 22 11.76 15.56 -11.15
N LYS A 23 12.69 14.60 -11.04
CA LYS A 23 12.43 13.22 -10.60
C LYS A 23 11.68 13.10 -9.27
N GLN A 24 11.92 14.04 -8.35
CA GLN A 24 11.25 14.06 -7.03
C GLN A 24 9.75 14.29 -7.13
N PHE A 25 9.28 14.93 -8.20
CA PHE A 25 7.86 15.16 -8.47
C PHE A 25 7.24 14.15 -9.43
N THR A 26 8.04 13.26 -10.00
CA THR A 26 7.54 12.20 -10.89
C THR A 26 6.66 11.22 -10.09
N PRO A 27 5.43 10.92 -10.55
CA PRO A 27 4.57 9.95 -9.90
C PRO A 27 5.16 8.54 -9.93
N VAL A 28 5.08 7.84 -8.79
CA VAL A 28 5.42 6.42 -8.61
C VAL A 28 4.36 5.82 -7.71
N ALA A 29 3.71 4.74 -8.12
CA ALA A 29 2.60 4.09 -7.42
C ALA A 29 1.51 5.10 -6.98
N GLY A 30 1.14 6.00 -7.89
CA GLY A 30 0.07 6.99 -7.70
C GLY A 30 0.42 8.22 -6.87
N LYS A 31 1.67 8.39 -6.39
CA LYS A 31 2.11 9.54 -5.60
C LYS A 31 3.44 10.09 -6.10
N PRO A 32 3.72 11.42 -5.98
CA PRO A 32 5.05 11.96 -6.23
C PRO A 32 6.14 11.22 -5.43
N LEU A 33 7.29 10.96 -6.05
CA LEU A 33 8.40 10.22 -5.41
C LEU A 33 8.81 10.82 -4.05
N LEU A 34 8.89 12.15 -3.96
CA LEU A 34 9.16 12.90 -2.72
C LEU A 34 8.15 12.56 -1.60
N ARG A 35 6.87 12.43 -1.94
CA ARG A 35 5.81 12.21 -0.95
C ARG A 35 5.98 10.91 -0.17
N TRP A 36 6.47 9.85 -0.82
CA TRP A 36 6.76 8.58 -0.17
C TRP A 36 7.76 8.72 0.99
N SER A 37 8.83 9.47 0.76
CA SER A 37 9.82 9.74 1.81
C SER A 37 9.21 10.57 2.94
N VAL A 38 8.49 11.65 2.62
CA VAL A 38 7.87 12.53 3.63
C VAL A 38 6.86 11.76 4.49
N GLU A 39 5.97 10.98 3.89
CA GLU A 39 4.97 10.17 4.61
C GLU A 39 5.61 9.13 5.53
N ALA A 40 6.72 8.50 5.10
CA ALA A 40 7.43 7.52 5.92
C ALA A 40 8.02 8.17 7.20
N PHE A 41 8.55 9.38 7.11
CA PHE A 41 9.02 10.12 8.28
C PHE A 41 7.86 10.63 9.13
N ALA A 42 6.80 11.17 8.53
CA ALA A 42 5.61 11.64 9.24
C ALA A 42 4.93 10.53 10.07
N ALA A 43 4.99 9.29 9.61
CA ALA A 43 4.46 8.14 10.32
C ALA A 43 5.31 7.70 11.54
N HIS A 44 6.53 8.24 11.71
CA HIS A 44 7.40 7.86 12.82
C HIS A 44 7.07 8.66 14.09
N PRO A 45 6.78 8.03 15.25
CA PRO A 45 6.29 8.73 16.45
C PRO A 45 7.29 9.71 17.09
N LEU A 46 8.59 9.61 16.77
CA LEU A 46 9.63 10.52 17.25
C LEU A 46 10.03 11.58 16.22
N CYS A 47 9.52 11.53 14.99
CA CYS A 47 9.65 12.62 14.03
C CYS A 47 8.70 13.75 14.43
N ARG A 48 9.24 14.90 14.82
CA ARG A 48 8.47 16.05 15.28
C ARG A 48 8.44 17.19 14.28
N GLU A 49 9.25 17.09 13.26
CA GLU A 49 9.41 18.14 12.26
C GLU A 49 9.97 17.57 10.98
N ILE A 50 9.49 18.07 9.86
CA ILE A 50 9.99 17.70 8.53
C ILE A 50 10.32 18.98 7.76
N VAL A 51 11.59 19.14 7.43
CA VAL A 51 12.10 20.25 6.62
C VAL A 51 12.50 19.71 5.24
N VAL A 52 11.97 20.29 4.19
CA VAL A 52 12.19 19.82 2.81
C VAL A 52 12.89 20.91 1.99
N ALA A 53 14.11 20.64 1.53
CA ALA A 53 14.81 21.53 0.61
C ALA A 53 14.34 21.26 -0.83
N ILE A 54 13.84 22.30 -1.49
CA ILE A 54 13.29 22.26 -2.85
C ILE A 54 14.09 23.17 -3.79
N PRO A 55 14.02 22.97 -5.12
CA PRO A 55 14.62 23.91 -6.07
C PRO A 55 13.97 25.29 -5.95
N ASP A 56 14.73 26.33 -6.28
CA ASP A 56 14.17 27.66 -6.46
C ASP A 56 13.02 27.64 -7.48
N GLY A 57 11.94 28.36 -7.19
CA GLY A 57 10.75 28.46 -8.04
C GLY A 57 9.80 27.25 -8.00
N ASP A 58 10.09 26.16 -7.29
CA ASP A 58 9.23 24.97 -7.22
C ASP A 58 8.33 24.91 -5.97
N THR A 59 8.17 26.01 -5.23
CA THR A 59 7.39 26.06 -3.97
C THR A 59 5.95 25.59 -4.16
N ASP A 60 5.23 26.11 -5.16
CA ASP A 60 3.84 25.74 -5.41
C ASP A 60 3.70 24.26 -5.78
N ARG A 61 4.61 23.75 -6.59
CA ARG A 61 4.63 22.34 -6.99
C ARG A 61 4.92 21.42 -5.79
N ALA A 62 5.86 21.79 -4.93
CA ALA A 62 6.17 21.05 -3.72
C ALA A 62 5.00 21.06 -2.73
N ALA A 63 4.37 22.22 -2.52
CA ALA A 63 3.20 22.36 -1.66
C ALA A 63 2.02 21.51 -2.17
N ALA A 64 1.75 21.52 -3.48
CA ALA A 64 0.72 20.66 -4.09
C ALA A 64 1.05 19.16 -3.93
N SER A 65 2.31 18.74 -4.14
CA SER A 65 2.79 17.37 -4.01
C SER A 65 2.68 16.84 -2.56
N LEU A 66 2.80 17.71 -1.57
CA LEU A 66 2.84 17.39 -0.14
C LEU A 66 1.60 17.89 0.62
N SER A 67 0.52 18.23 -0.11
CA SER A 67 -0.72 18.73 0.51
C SER A 67 -1.25 17.78 1.60
N GLY A 68 -1.68 18.35 2.73
CA GLY A 68 -2.19 17.62 3.89
C GLY A 68 -1.10 17.08 4.83
N LEU A 69 0.18 17.40 4.60
CA LEU A 69 1.29 17.06 5.50
C LEU A 69 1.84 18.33 6.17
N GLU A 70 2.16 18.24 7.46
CA GLU A 70 2.81 19.32 8.19
C GLU A 70 4.31 19.31 7.88
N ILE A 71 4.76 20.29 7.10
CA ILE A 71 6.14 20.40 6.64
C ILE A 71 6.59 21.85 6.59
N THR A 72 7.90 22.07 6.66
CA THR A 72 8.56 23.33 6.35
C THR A 72 9.31 23.21 5.04
N LEU A 73 8.98 24.06 4.06
CA LEU A 73 9.73 24.16 2.80
C LEU A 73 10.85 25.17 2.98
N VAL A 74 12.04 24.82 2.49
CA VAL A 74 13.20 25.72 2.43
C VAL A 74 13.78 25.67 1.02
N GLU A 75 14.34 26.78 0.58
CA GLU A 75 15.06 26.84 -0.69
C GLU A 75 16.38 26.07 -0.57
N GLY A 76 16.64 25.17 -1.51
CA GLY A 76 17.91 24.46 -1.63
C GLY A 76 18.97 25.37 -2.27
N GLY A 77 20.23 25.02 -2.05
CA GLY A 77 21.34 25.75 -2.65
C GLY A 77 21.88 25.08 -3.92
N GLU A 78 22.93 25.64 -4.47
CA GLU A 78 23.58 25.20 -5.71
C GLU A 78 24.10 23.76 -5.62
N THR A 79 24.48 23.32 -4.41
CA THR A 79 24.98 21.95 -4.17
C THR A 79 24.12 21.19 -3.18
N ARG A 80 24.34 19.85 -3.12
CA ARG A 80 23.66 19.01 -2.12
C ARG A 80 24.02 19.46 -0.69
N THR A 81 25.27 19.80 -0.44
CA THR A 81 25.76 20.29 0.84
C THR A 81 25.04 21.55 1.27
N HIS A 82 24.85 22.52 0.37
CA HIS A 82 24.11 23.74 0.64
C HIS A 82 22.64 23.46 0.98
N SER A 83 21.99 22.55 0.25
CA SER A 83 20.60 22.17 0.48
C SER A 83 20.42 21.48 1.82
N VAL A 84 21.34 20.59 2.23
CA VAL A 84 21.32 19.96 3.56
C VAL A 84 21.52 21.00 4.65
N ARG A 85 22.49 21.89 4.49
CA ARG A 85 22.76 22.98 5.46
C ARG A 85 21.52 23.86 5.66
N ALA A 86 20.80 24.20 4.57
CA ALA A 86 19.56 24.96 4.67
C ALA A 86 18.50 24.21 5.51
N CYS A 87 18.32 22.89 5.29
CA CYS A 87 17.42 22.09 6.10
C CYS A 87 17.83 22.06 7.58
N VAL A 88 19.11 21.77 7.87
CA VAL A 88 19.61 21.61 9.25
C VAL A 88 19.55 22.93 10.03
N ASN A 89 19.75 24.07 9.38
CA ASN A 89 19.60 25.41 9.97
C ASN A 89 18.15 25.68 10.39
N ASN A 90 17.18 25.21 9.64
CA ASN A 90 15.75 25.36 9.92
C ASN A 90 15.17 24.25 10.80
N ALA A 91 15.93 23.19 11.08
CA ALA A 91 15.51 22.11 11.98
C ALA A 91 15.66 22.54 13.45
N CYS A 92 14.72 22.11 14.34
CA CYS A 92 14.71 22.52 15.73
C CYS A 92 14.99 21.37 16.72
N GLN A 93 14.90 20.09 16.28
CA GLN A 93 15.10 18.96 17.17
C GLN A 93 16.60 18.68 17.42
N PRO A 94 16.95 18.04 18.55
CA PRO A 94 18.35 17.74 18.89
C PRO A 94 19.01 16.74 17.95
N LEU A 95 18.23 15.89 17.30
CA LEU A 95 18.70 14.97 16.28
C LEU A 95 18.16 15.37 14.90
N VAL A 96 18.95 15.16 13.86
CA VAL A 96 18.55 15.38 12.46
C VAL A 96 18.79 14.13 11.63
N PHE A 97 17.85 13.82 10.76
CA PHE A 97 17.91 12.72 9.80
C PHE A 97 17.93 13.30 8.40
N ILE A 98 19.07 13.23 7.73
CA ILE A 98 19.26 13.74 6.38
C ILE A 98 18.89 12.65 5.37
N HIS A 99 17.94 12.92 4.48
CA HIS A 99 17.43 11.92 3.55
C HIS A 99 17.29 12.46 2.12
N ASP A 100 17.72 11.65 1.16
CA ASP A 100 17.51 11.95 -0.26
C ASP A 100 16.04 11.66 -0.62
N ALA A 101 15.29 12.64 -1.10
CA ALA A 101 13.90 12.49 -1.57
C ALA A 101 13.71 11.37 -2.62
N ALA A 102 14.78 11.02 -3.32
CA ALA A 102 14.81 9.97 -4.34
C ALA A 102 15.00 8.55 -3.78
N ARG A 103 14.82 8.32 -2.48
CA ARG A 103 14.91 6.99 -1.84
C ARG A 103 13.60 6.64 -1.13
N PRO A 104 12.57 6.23 -1.86
CA PRO A 104 11.21 6.10 -1.31
C PRO A 104 11.00 4.92 -0.34
N GLY A 105 11.97 4.01 -0.21
CA GLY A 105 11.84 2.78 0.59
C GLY A 105 12.19 2.91 2.07
N VAL A 106 12.42 4.13 2.58
CA VAL A 106 12.73 4.34 4.00
C VAL A 106 11.58 3.83 4.89
N ASN A 107 11.92 3.18 6.01
CA ASN A 107 10.96 2.57 6.90
C ASN A 107 11.33 2.77 8.38
N ARG A 108 10.34 2.54 9.26
CA ARG A 108 10.49 2.73 10.70
C ARG A 108 11.65 1.90 11.29
N ALA A 109 11.80 0.65 10.88
CA ALA A 109 12.83 -0.24 11.44
C ALA A 109 14.25 0.29 11.18
N LEU A 110 14.48 0.90 9.99
CA LEU A 110 15.74 1.55 9.67
C LEU A 110 15.97 2.80 10.52
N MET A 111 14.95 3.65 10.68
CA MET A 111 15.04 4.84 11.54
C MET A 111 15.30 4.46 13.00
N ASP A 112 14.65 3.42 13.53
CA ASP A 112 14.88 2.91 14.88
C ASP A 112 16.32 2.38 15.09
N ARG A 113 16.94 1.75 14.04
CA ARG A 113 18.35 1.34 14.10
C ARG A 113 19.30 2.53 14.22
N LEU A 114 19.04 3.59 13.46
CA LEU A 114 19.83 4.82 13.51
C LEU A 114 19.70 5.52 14.87
N LEU A 115 18.49 5.62 15.42
CA LEU A 115 18.26 6.19 16.75
C LEU A 115 19.07 5.46 17.85
N ARG A 116 19.06 4.12 17.82
CA ARG A 116 19.87 3.33 18.77
C ARG A 116 21.37 3.54 18.58
N ALA A 117 21.86 3.69 17.36
CA ALA A 117 23.27 3.94 17.11
C ALA A 117 23.73 5.31 17.63
N LEU A 118 22.88 6.34 17.55
CA LEU A 118 23.14 7.68 18.06
C LEU A 118 23.24 7.77 19.60
N GLU A 119 22.82 6.73 20.33
CA GLU A 119 23.06 6.67 21.78
C GLU A 119 24.54 6.51 22.13
N LYS A 120 25.38 6.08 21.19
CA LYS A 120 26.81 5.77 21.40
C LYS A 120 27.74 6.46 20.42
N ALA A 121 27.24 7.03 19.32
CA ALA A 121 28.02 7.65 18.25
C ALA A 121 27.52 9.06 17.95
N SER A 122 28.39 9.90 17.41
CA SER A 122 28.07 11.28 16.98
C SER A 122 27.20 11.34 15.73
N GLY A 123 27.28 10.27 14.90
CA GLY A 123 26.47 10.10 13.70
C GLY A 123 26.23 8.61 13.42
N ALA A 124 25.26 8.34 12.58
CA ALA A 124 24.96 6.98 12.13
C ALA A 124 24.46 6.99 10.67
N ALA A 125 24.85 5.98 9.90
CA ALA A 125 24.40 5.82 8.52
C ALA A 125 24.11 4.36 8.18
N PRO A 126 23.09 4.08 7.34
CA PRO A 126 22.86 2.72 6.85
C PRO A 126 23.88 2.39 5.76
N ALA A 127 24.36 1.17 5.80
CA ALA A 127 25.33 0.68 4.83
C ALA A 127 25.01 -0.76 4.42
N LEU A 128 25.27 -1.06 3.15
CA LEU A 128 25.17 -2.40 2.58
C LEU A 128 26.52 -2.79 1.97
N PRO A 129 26.96 -4.06 2.09
CA PRO A 129 28.15 -4.51 1.40
C PRO A 129 27.96 -4.42 -0.12
N VAL A 130 29.06 -4.26 -0.85
CA VAL A 130 29.06 -4.30 -2.31
C VAL A 130 29.00 -5.76 -2.76
N ALA A 131 27.91 -6.13 -3.45
CA ALA A 131 27.71 -7.48 -3.96
C ALA A 131 28.40 -7.72 -5.31
N ASP A 132 28.39 -6.71 -6.19
CA ASP A 132 28.92 -6.81 -7.56
C ASP A 132 30.44 -6.65 -7.60
N ALA A 133 31.08 -7.17 -8.67
CA ALA A 133 32.44 -6.85 -8.99
C ALA A 133 32.57 -5.37 -9.34
N LEU A 134 33.60 -4.70 -8.86
CA LEU A 134 33.87 -3.30 -9.14
C LEU A 134 35.02 -3.15 -10.11
N ALA A 135 34.90 -2.18 -11.00
CA ALA A 135 35.92 -1.78 -11.91
C ALA A 135 36.03 -0.26 -12.00
N ARG A 136 37.23 0.25 -12.13
CA ARG A 136 37.49 1.66 -12.45
C ARG A 136 37.73 1.78 -13.95
N GLN A 137 36.99 2.68 -14.60
CA GLN A 137 37.28 3.02 -15.98
C GLN A 137 38.51 3.92 -16.01
N ALA A 138 39.60 3.44 -16.60
CA ALA A 138 40.83 4.17 -16.84
C ALA A 138 40.88 4.64 -18.31
N ARG A 139 41.88 5.47 -18.64
CA ARG A 139 42.06 5.95 -20.04
C ARG A 139 42.33 4.81 -21.02
N ASP A 140 43.04 3.79 -20.56
CA ASP A 140 43.56 2.68 -21.39
C ASP A 140 42.82 1.35 -21.12
N GLY A 141 41.62 1.40 -20.55
CA GLY A 141 40.82 0.19 -20.29
C GLY A 141 40.10 0.18 -18.97
N VAL A 142 40.03 -1.01 -18.35
CA VAL A 142 39.24 -1.24 -17.12
C VAL A 142 40.19 -1.88 -16.08
N GLU A 143 40.23 -1.28 -14.89
CA GLU A 143 40.98 -1.80 -13.74
C GLU A 143 40.02 -2.45 -12.73
N ALA A 144 40.28 -3.68 -12.32
CA ALA A 144 39.52 -4.33 -11.25
C ALA A 144 39.80 -3.65 -9.90
N VAL A 145 38.75 -3.41 -9.14
CA VAL A 145 38.80 -2.85 -7.78
C VAL A 145 38.31 -3.91 -6.80
N SER A 146 39.12 -4.23 -5.77
CA SER A 146 38.63 -5.12 -4.71
C SER A 146 37.43 -4.51 -4.03
N ARG A 147 36.39 -5.32 -3.81
CA ARG A 147 35.20 -4.92 -3.05
C ARG A 147 35.32 -5.18 -1.54
N ASP A 148 36.42 -5.77 -1.10
CA ASP A 148 36.65 -6.12 0.30
C ASP A 148 36.64 -4.86 1.17
N GLY A 149 35.75 -4.83 2.17
CA GLY A 149 35.57 -3.67 3.03
C GLY A 149 34.82 -2.48 2.41
N LEU A 150 34.42 -2.55 1.13
CA LEU A 150 33.63 -1.48 0.52
C LEU A 150 32.14 -1.61 0.86
N MET A 151 31.55 -0.47 1.24
CA MET A 151 30.15 -0.39 1.63
C MET A 151 29.40 0.65 0.78
N ARG A 152 28.17 0.34 0.42
CA ARG A 152 27.24 1.29 -0.21
C ARG A 152 26.55 2.07 0.90
N ILE A 153 26.89 3.33 1.10
CA ILE A 153 26.25 4.19 2.10
C ILE A 153 24.88 4.65 1.59
N GLN A 154 23.89 4.54 2.44
CA GLN A 154 22.53 4.99 2.14
C GLN A 154 22.16 6.22 2.96
N THR A 155 20.95 6.72 2.77
CA THR A 155 20.26 7.67 3.63
C THR A 155 18.94 7.04 4.14
N PRO A 156 18.43 7.42 5.33
CA PRO A 156 18.78 8.60 6.13
C PRO A 156 20.14 8.48 6.82
N GLN A 157 20.90 9.58 6.86
CA GLN A 157 22.08 9.72 7.70
C GLN A 157 21.69 10.56 8.91
N ALA A 158 21.93 10.05 10.11
CA ALA A 158 21.42 10.63 11.35
C ALA A 158 22.57 11.19 12.19
N PHE A 159 22.38 12.39 12.76
CA PHE A 159 23.39 13.09 13.54
C PHE A 159 22.81 13.85 14.72
N HIS A 160 23.63 14.11 15.72
CA HIS A 160 23.37 15.18 16.68
C HIS A 160 23.47 16.53 15.95
N ARG A 161 22.36 17.30 15.95
CA ARG A 161 22.23 18.53 15.17
C ARG A 161 23.38 19.54 15.44
N ALA A 162 23.69 19.79 16.71
CA ALA A 162 24.74 20.74 17.08
C ALA A 162 26.11 20.35 16.51
N GLY A 163 26.47 19.06 16.56
CA GLY A 163 27.75 18.57 16.00
C GLY A 163 27.82 18.72 14.47
N LEU A 164 26.72 18.45 13.77
CA LEU A 164 26.66 18.59 12.32
C LEU A 164 26.71 20.07 11.90
N LEU A 165 26.04 20.99 12.65
CA LEU A 165 26.15 22.43 12.40
C LEU A 165 27.58 22.94 12.56
N SER A 166 28.26 22.56 13.64
CA SER A 166 29.68 22.91 13.87
C SER A 166 30.56 22.38 12.73
N ALA A 167 30.28 21.19 12.19
CA ALA A 167 31.00 20.66 11.07
C ALA A 167 30.81 21.49 9.79
N PHE A 168 29.59 21.93 9.49
CA PHE A 168 29.31 22.82 8.36
C PHE A 168 29.98 24.20 8.50
N GLU A 169 30.04 24.75 9.72
CA GLU A 169 30.70 26.02 9.99
C GLU A 169 32.22 25.92 9.79
N ALA A 170 32.85 24.86 10.33
CA ALA A 170 34.27 24.63 10.23
C ALA A 170 34.73 24.34 8.79
N ARG A 171 33.85 23.85 7.92
CA ARG A 171 34.13 23.48 6.54
C ARG A 171 33.30 24.30 5.55
N THR A 172 33.10 25.58 5.85
CA THR A 172 32.35 26.49 4.98
C THR A 172 33.04 26.61 3.61
N GLY A 173 32.25 26.44 2.53
CA GLY A 173 32.73 26.50 1.15
C GLY A 173 33.29 25.17 0.60
N GLU A 174 33.31 24.09 1.39
CA GLU A 174 33.65 22.76 0.92
C GLU A 174 32.39 21.95 0.61
N ASP A 175 32.43 21.18 -0.47
CA ASP A 175 31.37 20.23 -0.85
C ASP A 175 31.74 18.79 -0.47
N TYR A 176 30.78 18.09 0.09
CA TYR A 176 30.92 16.68 0.46
C TYR A 176 29.86 15.82 -0.24
N PRO A 177 30.20 14.60 -0.65
CA PRO A 177 29.25 13.70 -1.30
C PRO A 177 28.10 13.30 -0.38
N ASP A 178 28.33 13.27 0.94
CA ASP A 178 27.35 12.98 1.98
C ASP A 178 27.84 13.49 3.35
N GLU A 179 26.97 13.42 4.36
CA GLU A 179 27.24 13.93 5.72
C GLU A 179 28.19 13.00 6.50
N VAL A 180 28.27 11.72 6.14
CA VAL A 180 29.29 10.80 6.70
C VAL A 180 30.69 11.30 6.34
N SER A 181 30.91 11.68 5.08
CA SER A 181 32.19 12.20 4.61
C SER A 181 32.58 13.48 5.34
N LEU A 182 31.64 14.44 5.50
CA LEU A 182 31.87 15.64 6.28
C LEU A 182 32.21 15.32 7.75
N ALA A 183 31.40 14.49 8.39
CA ALA A 183 31.60 14.12 9.80
C ALA A 183 32.96 13.44 10.02
N ARG A 184 33.37 12.55 9.11
CA ARG A 184 34.68 11.88 9.16
C ARG A 184 35.83 12.85 8.96
N ALA A 185 35.69 13.84 8.07
CA ALA A 185 36.68 14.92 7.90
C ALA A 185 36.87 15.78 9.16
N MET A 186 35.83 15.83 10.02
CA MET A 186 35.86 16.50 11.33
C MET A 186 36.27 15.57 12.50
N GLY A 187 36.65 14.32 12.21
CA GLY A 187 37.04 13.35 13.25
C GLY A 187 35.85 12.84 14.10
N MET A 188 34.62 13.08 13.66
CA MET A 188 33.44 12.58 14.36
C MET A 188 33.33 11.06 14.22
N ASP A 189 32.87 10.41 15.29
CA ASP A 189 32.54 8.98 15.23
C ASP A 189 31.19 8.77 14.55
N VAL A 190 31.18 7.93 13.50
CA VAL A 190 29.99 7.59 12.72
C VAL A 190 29.81 6.06 12.68
N ALA A 191 28.74 5.60 13.29
CA ALA A 191 28.38 4.18 13.30
C ALA A 191 27.71 3.79 11.97
N LEU A 192 28.15 2.68 11.37
CA LEU A 192 27.41 2.07 10.27
C LEU A 192 26.42 1.05 10.82
N VAL A 193 25.15 1.18 10.43
CA VAL A 193 24.10 0.22 10.73
C VAL A 193 23.70 -0.55 9.46
N GLU A 194 23.08 -1.72 9.64
CA GLU A 194 22.57 -2.50 8.52
C GLU A 194 21.58 -1.70 7.70
N GLY A 195 21.83 -1.57 6.40
CA GLY A 195 20.98 -0.89 5.42
C GLY A 195 19.77 -1.73 5.01
N ASP A 196 19.05 -1.25 4.00
CA ASP A 196 17.90 -1.95 3.43
C ASP A 196 17.92 -1.80 1.90
N GLU A 197 17.87 -2.91 1.15
CA GLU A 197 17.87 -2.88 -0.32
C GLU A 197 16.67 -2.14 -0.91
N ARG A 198 15.60 -1.98 -0.16
CA ARG A 198 14.44 -1.16 -0.55
C ARG A 198 14.75 0.34 -0.55
N VAL A 199 15.80 0.79 0.17
CA VAL A 199 16.21 2.20 0.26
C VAL A 199 17.22 2.55 -0.84
N PHE A 200 17.02 2.03 -2.03
CA PHE A 200 17.84 2.39 -3.19
C PHE A 200 17.50 3.79 -3.69
N LYS A 201 18.45 4.42 -4.39
CA LYS A 201 18.27 5.75 -4.95
C LYS A 201 17.75 5.64 -6.38
N VAL A 202 16.57 6.19 -6.64
CA VAL A 202 16.03 6.35 -7.99
C VAL A 202 16.92 7.34 -8.74
N THR A 203 17.66 6.84 -9.72
CA THR A 203 18.67 7.62 -10.46
C THR A 203 18.50 7.50 -11.97
N TYR A 204 18.18 6.30 -12.47
CA TYR A 204 18.01 5.97 -13.87
C TYR A 204 16.55 5.62 -14.20
N PRO A 205 16.14 5.67 -15.49
CA PRO A 205 14.76 5.33 -15.86
C PRO A 205 14.28 3.97 -15.35
N GLY A 206 15.12 2.92 -15.38
CA GLY A 206 14.77 1.59 -14.86
C GLY A 206 14.48 1.54 -13.35
N ASP A 207 15.02 2.48 -12.58
CA ASP A 207 14.77 2.56 -11.14
C ASP A 207 13.32 2.96 -10.82
N PHE A 208 12.64 3.68 -11.71
CA PHE A 208 11.22 4.03 -11.54
C PHE A 208 10.34 2.77 -11.61
N THR A 209 10.61 1.87 -12.57
CA THR A 209 9.88 0.59 -12.65
C THR A 209 10.10 -0.26 -11.40
N ARG A 210 11.33 -0.29 -10.89
CA ARG A 210 11.65 -0.98 -9.63
C ARG A 210 10.93 -0.34 -8.44
N ALA A 211 10.92 0.98 -8.35
CA ALA A 211 10.21 1.71 -7.30
C ALA A 211 8.69 1.51 -7.39
N GLU A 212 8.11 1.55 -8.60
CA GLU A 212 6.70 1.26 -8.83
C GLU A 212 6.30 -0.12 -8.31
N ALA A 213 7.08 -1.16 -8.66
CA ALA A 213 6.83 -2.53 -8.20
C ALA A 213 6.95 -2.68 -6.68
N MET A 214 7.88 -1.94 -6.05
CA MET A 214 8.10 -1.98 -4.61
C MET A 214 7.03 -1.23 -3.81
N LEU A 215 6.56 -0.09 -4.33
CA LEU A 215 5.65 0.82 -3.63
C LEU A 215 4.19 0.59 -3.98
N SER A 216 3.92 -0.03 -5.11
CA SER A 216 2.57 -0.50 -5.40
C SER A 216 2.11 -1.39 -4.25
N PRO A 217 0.86 -1.26 -3.80
CA PRO A 217 0.31 -2.21 -2.83
C PRO A 217 0.69 -3.60 -3.32
N SER A 218 1.36 -4.37 -2.49
CA SER A 218 1.75 -5.73 -2.87
C SER A 218 0.51 -6.37 -3.48
N SER A 219 0.63 -6.84 -4.71
CA SER A 219 -0.33 -7.79 -5.26
C SER A 219 -0.19 -9.03 -4.36
N GLY A 220 -0.85 -9.00 -3.20
CA GLY A 220 -0.87 -10.12 -2.28
C GLY A 220 -1.31 -11.36 -3.05
N LEU A 221 -1.11 -12.53 -2.48
CA LEU A 221 -1.50 -13.78 -3.10
C LEU A 221 -2.99 -13.73 -3.48
N PRO A 222 -3.37 -13.84 -4.75
CA PRO A 222 -4.77 -13.89 -5.14
C PRO A 222 -5.41 -15.15 -4.56
N VAL A 223 -6.54 -14.97 -3.90
CA VAL A 223 -7.37 -16.05 -3.38
C VAL A 223 -8.73 -16.01 -4.05
N MET A 224 -9.31 -17.15 -4.29
CA MET A 224 -10.62 -17.29 -4.90
C MET A 224 -11.43 -18.37 -4.20
N GLY A 225 -12.70 -18.12 -3.99
CA GLY A 225 -13.67 -19.13 -3.61
C GLY A 225 -14.86 -19.11 -4.55
N THR A 226 -15.56 -20.23 -4.63
CA THR A 226 -16.81 -20.39 -5.37
C THR A 226 -17.87 -20.96 -4.45
N GLY A 227 -19.13 -20.59 -4.69
CA GLY A 227 -20.28 -21.13 -3.99
C GLY A 227 -21.41 -21.43 -4.97
N PHE A 228 -22.22 -22.38 -4.60
CA PHE A 228 -23.42 -22.77 -5.34
C PHE A 228 -24.52 -23.13 -4.36
N ASP A 229 -25.71 -22.58 -4.56
CA ASP A 229 -26.87 -22.86 -3.73
C ASP A 229 -28.13 -22.98 -4.57
N VAL A 230 -29.12 -23.72 -4.04
CA VAL A 230 -30.41 -23.97 -4.68
C VAL A 230 -31.54 -23.97 -3.66
N HIS A 231 -32.57 -23.19 -3.93
CA HIS A 231 -33.78 -23.18 -3.15
C HIS A 231 -35.04 -23.53 -3.98
N ARG A 232 -35.96 -24.29 -3.36
CA ARG A 232 -37.23 -24.65 -3.99
C ARG A 232 -38.15 -23.44 -4.07
N LEU A 233 -38.88 -23.33 -5.19
CA LEU A 233 -39.95 -22.37 -5.38
C LEU A 233 -41.29 -22.89 -4.89
N THR A 234 -42.08 -21.98 -4.35
CA THR A 234 -43.51 -22.21 -3.99
C THR A 234 -44.30 -20.92 -4.36
N VAL A 235 -45.62 -21.01 -4.26
CA VAL A 235 -46.50 -19.81 -4.40
C VAL A 235 -46.24 -18.89 -3.22
N GLY A 236 -46.15 -17.57 -3.52
CA GLY A 236 -45.89 -16.55 -2.51
C GLY A 236 -46.10 -15.14 -3.01
N SER A 237 -45.51 -14.15 -2.36
CA SER A 237 -45.65 -12.72 -2.69
C SER A 237 -44.33 -12.03 -3.03
N GLY A 238 -43.20 -12.80 -3.10
CA GLY A 238 -41.89 -12.27 -3.44
C GLY A 238 -40.80 -13.23 -3.06
N VAL A 239 -39.63 -13.07 -3.68
CA VAL A 239 -38.39 -13.82 -3.43
C VAL A 239 -37.28 -12.86 -3.04
N HIS A 240 -36.47 -13.22 -2.03
CA HIS A 240 -35.23 -12.51 -1.72
C HIS A 240 -34.11 -13.01 -2.63
N LEU A 241 -33.47 -12.09 -3.35
CA LEU A 241 -32.33 -12.39 -4.24
C LEU A 241 -31.27 -11.30 -4.11
N CYS A 242 -30.05 -11.70 -3.72
CA CYS A 242 -28.91 -10.80 -3.51
C CYS A 242 -29.25 -9.61 -2.57
N GLY A 243 -30.01 -9.88 -1.50
CA GLY A 243 -30.41 -8.89 -0.50
C GLY A 243 -31.54 -7.95 -0.92
N VAL A 244 -32.25 -8.24 -2.01
CA VAL A 244 -33.37 -7.44 -2.54
C VAL A 244 -34.64 -8.30 -2.62
N LEU A 245 -35.73 -7.80 -2.07
CA LEU A 245 -37.05 -8.43 -2.24
C LEU A 245 -37.59 -8.13 -3.65
N VAL A 246 -37.75 -9.17 -4.45
CA VAL A 246 -38.34 -9.09 -5.78
C VAL A 246 -39.80 -9.52 -5.73
N ALA A 247 -40.69 -8.58 -5.87
CA ALA A 247 -42.16 -8.82 -5.84
C ALA A 247 -42.56 -9.70 -7.03
N CYS A 248 -43.16 -10.85 -6.75
CA CYS A 248 -43.72 -11.78 -7.73
C CYS A 248 -44.68 -12.75 -7.00
N ASP A 249 -45.35 -13.61 -7.78
CA ASP A 249 -46.30 -14.64 -7.27
C ASP A 249 -45.60 -15.91 -6.74
N LEU A 250 -44.29 -15.81 -6.41
CA LEU A 250 -43.44 -16.91 -5.95
C LEU A 250 -42.79 -16.56 -4.59
N ALA A 251 -42.38 -17.59 -3.86
CA ALA A 251 -41.53 -17.51 -2.67
C ALA A 251 -40.50 -18.63 -2.72
N LEU A 252 -39.35 -18.45 -2.03
CA LEU A 252 -38.34 -19.48 -1.82
C LEU A 252 -38.58 -20.19 -0.49
N VAL A 253 -38.36 -21.48 -0.47
CA VAL A 253 -38.48 -22.33 0.74
C VAL A 253 -37.08 -22.51 1.34
N GLY A 254 -36.90 -22.08 2.59
CA GLY A 254 -35.65 -22.20 3.33
C GLY A 254 -35.80 -21.89 4.80
N HIS A 255 -34.75 -22.09 5.60
CA HIS A 255 -34.73 -21.79 7.03
C HIS A 255 -34.60 -20.31 7.34
N SER A 256 -33.82 -19.59 6.50
CA SER A 256 -33.66 -18.12 6.53
C SER A 256 -34.68 -17.45 5.60
N ASP A 257 -34.40 -16.26 5.11
CA ASP A 257 -35.12 -15.62 4.00
C ASP A 257 -34.92 -16.32 2.65
N ALA A 258 -34.09 -17.41 2.64
CA ALA A 258 -33.78 -18.24 1.48
C ALA A 258 -33.14 -17.48 0.30
N ASP A 259 -32.36 -16.42 0.55
CA ASP A 259 -31.65 -15.69 -0.50
C ASP A 259 -30.53 -16.53 -1.08
N VAL A 260 -30.84 -17.26 -2.14
CA VAL A 260 -29.91 -18.17 -2.81
C VAL A 260 -28.65 -17.46 -3.35
N GLY A 261 -28.77 -16.19 -3.73
CA GLY A 261 -27.64 -15.38 -4.22
C GLY A 261 -26.64 -15.02 -3.12
N LEU A 262 -27.16 -14.61 -1.95
CA LEU A 262 -26.32 -14.32 -0.78
C LEU A 262 -25.74 -15.58 -0.17
N HIS A 263 -26.47 -16.71 -0.18
CA HIS A 263 -25.93 -17.99 0.30
C HIS A 263 -24.76 -18.46 -0.56
N ALA A 264 -24.91 -18.45 -1.88
CA ALA A 264 -23.83 -18.80 -2.79
C ALA A 264 -22.61 -17.86 -2.63
N LEU A 265 -22.83 -16.56 -2.44
CA LEU A 265 -21.74 -15.62 -2.20
C LEU A 265 -21.09 -15.84 -0.82
N THR A 266 -21.86 -16.17 0.20
CA THR A 266 -21.32 -16.51 1.53
C THR A 266 -20.37 -17.70 1.46
N ASP A 267 -20.75 -18.77 0.78
CA ASP A 267 -19.89 -19.93 0.54
C ASP A 267 -18.64 -19.56 -0.28
N ALA A 268 -18.79 -18.72 -1.28
CA ALA A 268 -17.64 -18.26 -2.05
C ALA A 268 -16.62 -17.49 -1.18
N VAL A 269 -17.10 -16.65 -0.25
CA VAL A 269 -16.24 -15.91 0.68
C VAL A 269 -15.59 -16.84 1.70
N LEU A 270 -16.36 -17.75 2.31
CA LEU A 270 -15.84 -18.74 3.25
C LEU A 270 -14.80 -19.64 2.59
N GLY A 271 -15.06 -20.10 1.36
CA GLY A 271 -14.11 -20.91 0.59
C GLY A 271 -12.80 -20.16 0.32
N ALA A 272 -12.84 -18.87 -0.05
CA ALA A 272 -11.65 -18.05 -0.22
C ALA A 272 -10.87 -17.87 1.09
N ALA A 273 -11.57 -17.84 2.23
CA ALA A 273 -10.97 -17.71 3.56
C ALA A 273 -10.47 -19.05 4.13
N GLY A 274 -10.76 -20.20 3.48
CA GLY A 274 -10.46 -21.52 4.01
C GLY A 274 -11.29 -21.85 5.26
N ALA A 275 -12.48 -21.26 5.42
CA ALA A 275 -13.30 -21.30 6.62
C ALA A 275 -14.49 -22.26 6.53
N GLY A 276 -14.48 -23.23 5.61
CA GLY A 276 -15.57 -24.21 5.43
C GLY A 276 -16.74 -23.65 4.61
N ASP A 277 -17.96 -23.96 5.02
CA ASP A 277 -19.21 -23.63 4.32
C ASP A 277 -20.27 -22.99 5.26
N ILE A 278 -21.33 -22.44 4.67
CA ILE A 278 -22.43 -21.79 5.38
C ILE A 278 -23.11 -22.72 6.39
N GLY A 279 -23.20 -24.01 6.09
CA GLY A 279 -23.84 -25.00 6.97
C GLY A 279 -23.08 -25.27 8.26
N GLN A 280 -21.74 -25.11 8.24
CA GLN A 280 -20.91 -25.26 9.44
C GLN A 280 -21.08 -24.04 10.38
N HIS A 281 -21.26 -22.86 9.86
CA HIS A 281 -21.43 -21.64 10.66
C HIS A 281 -22.87 -21.39 11.09
N PHE A 282 -23.83 -21.78 10.24
CA PHE A 282 -25.27 -21.52 10.42
C PHE A 282 -26.09 -22.82 10.20
N PRO A 283 -25.94 -23.81 11.07
CA PRO A 283 -26.60 -25.08 10.87
C PRO A 283 -28.13 -24.95 10.85
N PRO A 284 -28.82 -25.57 9.88
CA PRO A 284 -30.30 -25.49 9.76
C PRO A 284 -31.04 -26.03 10.98
N SER A 285 -30.40 -26.82 11.81
CA SER A 285 -30.96 -27.34 13.07
C SER A 285 -31.06 -26.29 14.18
N ASP A 286 -30.43 -25.13 14.01
CA ASP A 286 -30.45 -24.05 15.01
C ASP A 286 -31.58 -23.07 14.72
N GLU A 287 -32.58 -23.07 15.56
CA GLU A 287 -33.79 -22.25 15.48
C GLU A 287 -33.49 -20.70 15.45
N ARG A 288 -32.32 -20.31 15.90
CA ARG A 288 -31.90 -18.89 15.86
C ARG A 288 -31.86 -18.30 14.42
N TRP A 289 -31.64 -19.15 13.45
CA TRP A 289 -31.53 -18.77 12.04
C TRP A 289 -32.84 -18.85 11.26
N ARG A 290 -33.94 -19.26 11.93
CA ARG A 290 -35.24 -19.31 11.28
C ARG A 290 -35.73 -17.91 10.90
N GLY A 291 -35.91 -17.68 9.60
CA GLY A 291 -36.34 -16.38 9.05
C GLY A 291 -35.26 -15.29 9.14
N ALA A 292 -34.02 -15.64 9.44
CA ALA A 292 -32.92 -14.69 9.51
C ALA A 292 -32.63 -14.07 8.12
N ASP A 293 -32.25 -12.79 8.11
CA ASP A 293 -31.76 -12.10 6.92
C ASP A 293 -30.39 -12.66 6.52
N SER A 294 -30.27 -13.21 5.32
CA SER A 294 -29.04 -13.80 4.78
C SER A 294 -27.88 -12.79 4.66
N ALA A 295 -28.14 -11.48 4.72
CA ALA A 295 -27.11 -10.46 4.83
C ALA A 295 -26.22 -10.66 6.07
N GLN A 296 -26.76 -11.23 7.17
CA GLN A 296 -25.99 -11.52 8.38
C GLN A 296 -24.95 -12.63 8.15
N PHE A 297 -25.28 -13.63 7.34
CA PHE A 297 -24.38 -14.73 6.98
C PHE A 297 -23.22 -14.23 6.15
N LEU A 298 -23.51 -13.40 5.16
CA LEU A 298 -22.47 -12.75 4.34
C LEU A 298 -21.59 -11.83 5.18
N ALA A 299 -22.16 -11.05 6.09
CA ALA A 299 -21.40 -10.15 6.96
C ALA A 299 -20.41 -10.92 7.84
N HIS A 300 -20.82 -12.07 8.40
CA HIS A 300 -19.96 -12.97 9.16
C HIS A 300 -18.82 -13.56 8.29
N ALA A 301 -19.14 -14.05 7.09
CA ALA A 301 -18.12 -14.56 6.16
C ALA A 301 -17.10 -13.49 5.78
N MET A 302 -17.55 -12.25 5.51
CA MET A 302 -16.69 -11.11 5.23
C MET A 302 -15.81 -10.72 6.43
N GLN A 303 -16.30 -10.91 7.66
CA GLN A 303 -15.48 -10.73 8.86
C GLN A 303 -14.36 -11.77 8.92
N LEU A 304 -14.68 -13.07 8.76
CA LEU A 304 -13.68 -14.14 8.72
C LEU A 304 -12.64 -13.93 7.63
N ALA A 305 -13.06 -13.49 6.45
CA ALA A 305 -12.14 -13.16 5.37
C ALA A 305 -11.17 -12.02 5.76
N ARG A 306 -11.66 -10.96 6.43
CA ARG A 306 -10.79 -9.88 6.95
C ARG A 306 -9.84 -10.38 8.04
N GLU A 307 -10.30 -11.22 8.96
CA GLU A 307 -9.47 -11.82 10.02
C GLU A 307 -8.37 -12.72 9.43
N ALA A 308 -8.66 -13.39 8.31
CA ALA A 308 -7.67 -14.15 7.53
C ALA A 308 -6.73 -13.24 6.68
N GLY A 309 -6.83 -11.91 6.78
CA GLY A 309 -5.99 -10.97 6.03
C GLY A 309 -6.41 -10.80 4.55
N ILE A 310 -7.62 -11.22 4.18
CA ILE A 310 -8.09 -11.13 2.79
C ILE A 310 -8.78 -9.79 2.55
N ARG A 311 -8.26 -9.02 1.61
CA ARG A 311 -8.90 -7.82 1.08
C ARG A 311 -9.77 -8.18 -0.13
N PRO A 312 -11.08 -7.88 -0.13
CA PRO A 312 -11.98 -8.13 -1.27
C PRO A 312 -11.53 -7.41 -2.54
N VAL A 313 -11.68 -8.06 -3.68
CA VAL A 313 -11.35 -7.50 -5.01
C VAL A 313 -12.53 -7.53 -5.96
N HIS A 314 -13.28 -8.63 -6.03
CA HIS A 314 -14.39 -8.79 -6.96
C HIS A 314 -15.39 -9.83 -6.49
N ALA A 315 -16.67 -9.63 -6.80
CA ALA A 315 -17.74 -10.61 -6.63
C ALA A 315 -18.56 -10.74 -7.92
N ASP A 316 -18.80 -11.96 -8.35
CA ASP A 316 -19.61 -12.30 -9.53
C ASP A 316 -20.67 -13.32 -9.14
N ILE A 317 -21.95 -13.00 -9.37
CA ILE A 317 -23.09 -13.87 -9.04
C ILE A 317 -23.89 -14.13 -10.32
N THR A 318 -24.18 -15.40 -10.57
CA THR A 318 -25.06 -15.84 -11.63
C THR A 318 -26.34 -16.43 -11.00
N LEU A 319 -27.47 -15.81 -11.25
CA LEU A 319 -28.79 -16.34 -10.89
C LEU A 319 -29.33 -17.20 -12.04
N ILE A 320 -29.76 -18.41 -11.73
CA ILE A 320 -30.23 -19.40 -12.71
C ILE A 320 -31.72 -19.63 -12.45
N CYS A 321 -32.57 -18.97 -13.22
CA CYS A 321 -34.03 -19.03 -13.04
C CYS A 321 -34.78 -18.63 -14.31
N GLU A 322 -35.98 -19.17 -14.51
CA GLU A 322 -36.91 -18.74 -15.54
C GLU A 322 -37.68 -17.48 -15.09
N ARG A 323 -38.00 -17.40 -13.79
CA ARG A 323 -38.71 -16.32 -13.10
C ARG A 323 -38.17 -16.15 -11.68
N PRO A 324 -38.22 -14.89 -11.13
CA PRO A 324 -38.61 -13.63 -11.76
C PRO A 324 -37.57 -13.13 -12.77
N LYS A 325 -37.91 -12.07 -13.54
CA LYS A 325 -36.95 -11.41 -14.42
C LYS A 325 -35.98 -10.54 -13.61
N ILE A 326 -34.69 -10.81 -13.72
CA ILE A 326 -33.62 -10.17 -12.94
C ILE A 326 -33.22 -8.80 -13.50
N GLY A 327 -33.36 -8.59 -14.82
CA GLY A 327 -32.92 -7.36 -15.48
C GLY A 327 -33.38 -6.07 -14.79
N PRO A 328 -34.68 -5.90 -14.46
CA PRO A 328 -35.20 -4.68 -13.85
C PRO A 328 -34.63 -4.38 -12.44
N VAL A 329 -34.22 -5.40 -11.69
CA VAL A 329 -33.78 -5.29 -10.28
C VAL A 329 -32.28 -5.50 -10.11
N ARG A 330 -31.56 -5.79 -11.20
CA ARG A 330 -30.12 -6.10 -11.19
C ARG A 330 -29.29 -5.01 -10.51
N GLU A 331 -29.56 -3.74 -10.79
CA GLU A 331 -28.77 -2.64 -10.26
C GLU A 331 -28.95 -2.49 -8.75
N ALA A 332 -30.17 -2.64 -8.25
CA ALA A 332 -30.45 -2.65 -6.82
C ALA A 332 -29.72 -3.81 -6.11
N MET A 333 -29.70 -5.00 -6.72
CA MET A 333 -28.96 -6.15 -6.21
C MET A 333 -27.45 -5.88 -6.18
N ARG A 334 -26.87 -5.31 -7.24
CA ARG A 334 -25.45 -4.94 -7.30
C ARG A 334 -25.09 -3.94 -6.20
N GLN A 335 -25.91 -2.91 -6.02
CA GLN A 335 -25.73 -1.92 -4.97
C GLN A 335 -25.75 -2.57 -3.59
N ARG A 336 -26.71 -3.45 -3.33
CA ARG A 336 -26.83 -4.15 -2.04
C ARG A 336 -25.65 -5.06 -1.75
N VAL A 337 -25.19 -5.83 -2.73
CA VAL A 337 -23.99 -6.69 -2.58
C VAL A 337 -22.72 -5.84 -2.38
N ALA A 338 -22.59 -4.70 -3.06
CA ALA A 338 -21.49 -3.78 -2.87
C ALA A 338 -21.44 -3.25 -1.43
N GLU A 339 -22.59 -2.85 -0.87
CA GLU A 339 -22.71 -2.42 0.53
C GLU A 339 -22.29 -3.51 1.52
N LEU A 340 -22.79 -4.74 1.33
CA LEU A 340 -22.51 -5.87 2.22
C LEU A 340 -21.05 -6.33 2.19
N THR A 341 -20.40 -6.26 1.02
CA THR A 341 -19.02 -6.72 0.84
C THR A 341 -17.98 -5.64 1.04
N GLY A 342 -18.38 -4.36 1.01
CA GLY A 342 -17.47 -3.21 0.99
C GLY A 342 -16.75 -3.02 -0.35
N LEU A 343 -17.19 -3.68 -1.41
CA LEU A 343 -16.67 -3.51 -2.76
C LEU A 343 -17.23 -2.24 -3.42
N SER A 344 -16.47 -1.61 -4.30
CA SER A 344 -17.04 -0.61 -5.19
C SER A 344 -18.02 -1.26 -6.17
N LEU A 345 -19.06 -0.53 -6.59
CA LEU A 345 -20.09 -1.03 -7.51
C LEU A 345 -19.51 -1.58 -8.82
N ALA A 346 -18.40 -1.02 -9.32
CA ALA A 346 -17.67 -1.49 -10.49
C ALA A 346 -17.03 -2.88 -10.33
N ARG A 347 -16.93 -3.37 -9.09
CA ARG A 347 -16.33 -4.67 -8.73
C ARG A 347 -17.37 -5.74 -8.36
N VAL A 348 -18.66 -5.42 -8.51
CA VAL A 348 -19.76 -6.35 -8.28
C VAL A 348 -20.49 -6.58 -9.59
N ASN A 349 -20.56 -7.84 -10.01
CA ASN A 349 -21.33 -8.25 -11.18
C ASN A 349 -22.46 -9.20 -10.76
N ILE A 350 -23.66 -8.96 -11.30
CA ILE A 350 -24.81 -9.86 -11.20
C ILE A 350 -25.37 -10.10 -12.59
N LYS A 351 -25.46 -11.35 -12.94
CA LYS A 351 -26.02 -11.81 -14.23
C LYS A 351 -27.05 -12.91 -13.99
N ALA A 352 -27.92 -13.12 -14.94
CA ALA A 352 -28.93 -14.18 -14.89
C ALA A 352 -28.97 -14.95 -16.19
N THR A 353 -29.31 -16.22 -16.07
CA THR A 353 -29.54 -17.10 -17.21
C THR A 353 -30.78 -17.97 -16.98
N THR A 354 -31.42 -18.38 -18.05
CA THR A 354 -32.41 -19.46 -18.05
C THR A 354 -31.67 -20.80 -18.28
N THR A 355 -32.41 -21.90 -18.13
CA THR A 355 -31.88 -23.23 -18.48
C THR A 355 -32.58 -23.80 -19.74
N GLU A 356 -33.16 -22.92 -20.55
CA GLU A 356 -33.90 -23.31 -21.76
C GLU A 356 -34.97 -24.38 -21.49
N LYS A 357 -35.67 -24.22 -20.36
CA LYS A 357 -36.69 -25.14 -19.82
C LYS A 357 -36.17 -26.53 -19.41
N LEU A 358 -34.87 -26.70 -19.29
CA LEU A 358 -34.24 -27.93 -18.84
C LEU A 358 -34.06 -27.95 -17.32
N GLY A 359 -34.12 -29.13 -16.73
CA GLY A 359 -33.90 -29.37 -15.32
C GLY A 359 -34.92 -28.70 -14.39
N PHE A 360 -34.64 -28.65 -13.10
CA PHE A 360 -35.52 -28.10 -12.05
C PHE A 360 -35.77 -26.60 -12.23
N ALA A 361 -34.74 -25.84 -12.63
CA ALA A 361 -34.88 -24.41 -12.85
C ALA A 361 -35.75 -24.12 -14.06
N GLY A 362 -35.58 -24.88 -15.14
CA GLY A 362 -36.36 -24.75 -16.36
C GLY A 362 -37.84 -25.16 -16.19
N ARG A 363 -38.14 -26.07 -15.28
CA ARG A 363 -39.52 -26.43 -14.88
C ARG A 363 -40.13 -25.48 -13.84
N GLY A 364 -39.35 -24.49 -13.35
CA GLY A 364 -39.82 -23.54 -12.34
C GLY A 364 -39.94 -24.15 -10.94
N GLU A 365 -39.24 -25.24 -10.62
CA GLU A 365 -39.27 -25.93 -9.34
C GLU A 365 -38.34 -25.28 -8.29
N GLY A 366 -37.37 -24.47 -8.75
CA GLY A 366 -36.39 -23.81 -7.89
C GLY A 366 -35.58 -22.73 -8.61
N ILE A 367 -34.85 -21.96 -7.82
CA ILE A 367 -33.82 -21.02 -8.29
C ILE A 367 -32.46 -21.51 -7.78
N ALA A 368 -31.47 -21.48 -8.66
CA ALA A 368 -30.08 -21.69 -8.27
C ALA A 368 -29.27 -20.40 -8.40
N ALA A 369 -28.19 -20.33 -7.63
CA ALA A 369 -27.17 -19.30 -7.78
C ALA A 369 -25.78 -19.92 -7.77
N GLN A 370 -24.91 -19.36 -8.57
CA GLN A 370 -23.48 -19.61 -8.52
C GLN A 370 -22.77 -18.29 -8.26
N ALA A 371 -21.83 -18.28 -7.31
CA ALA A 371 -21.03 -17.11 -7.01
C ALA A 371 -19.54 -17.44 -7.08
N ALA A 372 -18.76 -16.43 -7.44
CA ALA A 372 -17.31 -16.40 -7.32
C ALA A 372 -16.90 -15.13 -6.55
N PHE A 373 -16.02 -15.31 -5.59
CA PHE A 373 -15.39 -14.22 -4.84
C PHE A 373 -13.89 -14.27 -5.04
N THR A 374 -13.28 -13.12 -5.31
CA THR A 374 -11.83 -12.99 -5.36
C THR A 374 -11.36 -11.95 -4.34
N GLY A 375 -10.27 -12.28 -3.70
CA GLY A 375 -9.59 -11.41 -2.75
C GLY A 375 -8.08 -11.48 -2.93
N VAL A 376 -7.39 -10.68 -2.15
CA VAL A 376 -5.94 -10.65 -2.08
C VAL A 376 -5.54 -10.81 -0.63
N LEU A 377 -4.77 -11.86 -0.34
CA LEU A 377 -4.14 -12.09 0.96
C LEU A 377 -2.96 -11.13 1.10
N SER A 378 -3.01 -10.23 2.08
CA SER A 378 -1.99 -9.17 2.33
C SER A 378 -1.04 -9.55 3.46
#